data_1a7cc05bd672826aa813f1304ce54324
#
_entry.id   1a7cc05bd672826aa813f1304ce54324
#
_cell.length_a   1.000
_cell.length_b   1.000
_cell.length_c   1.000
_cell.angle_alpha   90.00
_cell.angle_beta   90.00
_cell.angle_gamma   90.00
#
_symmetry.space_group_name_H-M   'P 1'
#
loop_
_entity.id
_entity.type
_entity.pdbx_description
1 polymer ?
#
loop_
_entity_poly.entity_id
_entity_poly.type
_entity_poly.pdbx_seq_one_letter_code
_entity_poly.pdbx_strand_id
1 'polypeptide(L)'
;SAQEMKSDNSLQIFPKDENTSKPYMGKKKNINILMILWYIGLLVFAVYYIIQRIAVCRRTKNAKKISSQDEIYEWKESMACVIGLVKPKIFLPFDLSPEQRQIVLQHEKTHIKRKDYLLMMLYYIALALNWYNPLCWLIYFGVNKDIEMACDEQTLQNTSMEERKFYARTLLRLCDKGRLKYVSAMRPFICERSTLKMRIKNIGKEYSCQKTIYIVVASGLLLVVLFGSFLY
;
A
#
# COMPACT_ATOMS: atom_id res chain seq x y z
N SER A 1 99.87 -37.44 -28.70
CA SER A 1 98.56 -38.02 -28.62
C SER A 1 97.53 -36.98 -28.22
N ALA A 2 96.76 -36.64 -29.21
CA ALA A 2 95.71 -35.69 -29.14
C ALA A 2 94.44 -36.38 -28.63
N GLN A 3 93.72 -35.74 -27.80
CA GLN A 3 92.33 -36.10 -27.49
C GLN A 3 91.42 -34.90 -27.76
N GLU A 4 90.55 -35.17 -28.74
CA GLU A 4 89.44 -34.29 -29.13
C GLU A 4 88.51 -34.03 -28.01
N MET A 5 88.19 -32.73 -27.81
CA MET A 5 87.08 -32.31 -26.98
C MET A 5 85.95 -31.92 -27.90
N LYS A 6 84.95 -32.78 -28.01
CA LYS A 6 83.68 -32.54 -28.67
C LYS A 6 82.87 -31.59 -27.83
N SER A 7 82.59 -30.40 -28.31
CA SER A 7 81.63 -29.45 -27.78
C SER A 7 80.25 -29.91 -28.25
N ASP A 8 79.43 -30.32 -27.28
CA ASP A 8 78.03 -30.65 -27.50
C ASP A 8 77.16 -29.43 -27.25
N ASN A 9 76.77 -28.82 -28.35
CA ASN A 9 75.98 -27.60 -28.33
C ASN A 9 74.51 -27.98 -28.47
N SER A 10 73.89 -28.49 -27.35
CA SER A 10 72.48 -28.78 -27.31
C SER A 10 71.70 -27.48 -27.18
N LEU A 11 71.17 -26.96 -28.27
CA LEU A 11 70.18 -25.93 -28.33
C LEU A 11 68.94 -26.40 -27.61
N GLN A 12 68.70 -25.88 -26.41
CA GLN A 12 67.40 -25.98 -25.70
C GLN A 12 66.37 -25.16 -26.47
N ILE A 13 65.50 -25.83 -27.17
CA ILE A 13 64.29 -25.26 -27.77
C ILE A 13 63.29 -25.07 -26.64
N PHE A 14 63.17 -23.80 -26.17
CA PHE A 14 62.06 -23.43 -25.28
C PHE A 14 60.74 -23.54 -26.06
N PRO A 15 59.70 -24.21 -25.53
CA PRO A 15 58.41 -24.20 -26.15
C PRO A 15 57.85 -22.77 -26.07
N LYS A 16 57.59 -22.17 -27.20
CA LYS A 16 56.91 -20.90 -27.35
C LYS A 16 55.52 -21.06 -26.81
N ASP A 17 55.28 -20.57 -25.58
CA ASP A 17 53.94 -20.46 -25.01
C ASP A 17 53.09 -19.57 -25.91
N GLU A 18 52.37 -20.20 -26.82
CA GLU A 18 51.23 -19.59 -27.51
C GLU A 18 50.06 -19.42 -26.53
N ASN A 19 50.28 -18.66 -25.48
CA ASN A 19 49.18 -18.19 -24.67
C ASN A 19 48.58 -16.98 -25.40
N THR A 20 47.88 -17.26 -26.48
CA THR A 20 46.99 -16.31 -27.14
C THR A 20 45.99 -15.85 -26.09
N SER A 21 46.23 -14.67 -25.53
CA SER A 21 45.26 -13.95 -24.74
C SER A 21 43.97 -13.84 -25.56
N LYS A 22 43.04 -14.76 -25.29
CA LYS A 22 41.66 -14.62 -25.76
C LYS A 22 41.17 -13.29 -25.26
N PRO A 23 40.71 -12.37 -26.13
CA PRO A 23 40.17 -11.11 -25.67
C PRO A 23 39.04 -11.44 -24.72
N TYR A 24 39.11 -10.87 -23.53
CA TYR A 24 38.04 -10.91 -22.53
C TYR A 24 36.82 -10.30 -23.19
N MET A 25 36.01 -11.14 -23.86
CA MET A 25 34.69 -10.71 -24.36
C MET A 25 33.87 -10.42 -23.13
N GLY A 26 33.81 -9.13 -22.75
CA GLY A 26 32.98 -8.65 -21.71
C GLY A 26 31.59 -9.24 -21.92
N LYS A 27 31.09 -10.05 -20.96
CA LYS A 27 29.72 -10.56 -20.96
C LYS A 27 28.81 -9.36 -21.26
N LYS A 28 28.29 -9.26 -22.49
CA LYS A 28 27.17 -8.33 -22.78
C LYS A 28 26.13 -8.60 -21.71
N LYS A 29 25.90 -7.63 -20.82
CA LYS A 29 24.82 -7.66 -19.87
C LYS A 29 23.54 -7.73 -20.70
N ASN A 30 23.02 -8.93 -20.93
CA ASN A 30 21.71 -9.10 -21.54
C ASN A 30 20.71 -8.44 -20.58
N ILE A 31 20.27 -7.26 -20.95
CA ILE A 31 19.24 -6.53 -20.19
C ILE A 31 17.99 -7.40 -20.27
N ASN A 32 17.61 -7.97 -19.14
CA ASN A 32 16.47 -8.86 -19.07
C ASN A 32 15.19 -8.04 -19.33
N ILE A 33 14.51 -8.30 -20.43
CA ILE A 33 13.27 -7.61 -20.81
C ILE A 33 12.25 -7.63 -19.66
N LEU A 34 12.22 -8.72 -18.89
CA LEU A 34 11.36 -8.86 -17.72
C LEU A 34 11.68 -7.82 -16.63
N MET A 35 12.99 -7.53 -16.42
CA MET A 35 13.39 -6.47 -15.47
C MET A 35 12.93 -5.09 -15.94
N ILE A 36 13.04 -4.81 -17.24
CA ILE A 36 12.56 -3.53 -17.80
C ILE A 36 11.07 -3.39 -17.58
N LEU A 37 10.28 -4.43 -17.91
CA LEU A 37 8.83 -4.42 -17.69
C LEU A 37 8.48 -4.23 -16.23
N TRP A 38 9.21 -4.86 -15.32
CA TRP A 38 9.00 -4.70 -13.88
C TRP A 38 9.25 -3.26 -13.42
N TYR A 39 10.36 -2.62 -13.86
CA TYR A 39 10.63 -1.21 -13.54
C TYR A 39 9.59 -0.26 -14.15
N ILE A 40 9.09 -0.53 -15.35
CA ILE A 40 8.00 0.24 -15.96
C ILE A 40 6.75 0.15 -15.10
N GLY A 41 6.39 -1.04 -14.63
CA GLY A 41 5.26 -1.21 -13.72
C GLY A 41 5.42 -0.43 -12.42
N LEU A 42 6.59 -0.49 -11.77
CA LEU A 42 6.88 0.32 -10.60
C LEU A 42 6.76 1.82 -10.86
N LEU A 43 7.26 2.29 -12.00
CA LEU A 43 7.17 3.70 -12.39
C LEU A 43 5.71 4.13 -12.55
N VAL A 44 4.88 3.30 -13.18
CA VAL A 44 3.43 3.57 -13.33
C VAL A 44 2.77 3.70 -11.96
N PHE A 45 3.05 2.79 -11.00
CA PHE A 45 2.52 2.89 -9.64
C PHE A 45 2.99 4.15 -8.91
N ALA A 46 4.28 4.51 -9.04
CA ALA A 46 4.83 5.71 -8.43
C ALA A 46 4.18 6.99 -8.99
N VAL A 47 4.07 7.09 -10.32
CA VAL A 47 3.43 8.23 -11.00
C VAL A 47 1.96 8.32 -10.59
N TYR A 48 1.23 7.20 -10.59
CA TYR A 48 -0.16 7.16 -10.15
C TYR A 48 -0.31 7.65 -8.70
N TYR A 49 0.55 7.18 -7.78
CA TYR A 49 0.56 7.64 -6.39
C TYR A 49 0.80 9.14 -6.28
N ILE A 50 1.77 9.68 -7.02
CA ILE A 50 2.10 11.12 -7.02
C ILE A 50 0.91 11.93 -7.53
N ILE A 51 0.26 11.50 -8.62
CA ILE A 51 -0.94 12.16 -9.16
C ILE A 51 -2.05 12.21 -8.12
N GLN A 52 -2.32 11.09 -7.44
CA GLN A 52 -3.32 11.02 -6.37
C GLN A 52 -2.96 11.95 -5.20
N ARG A 53 -1.69 12.00 -4.79
CA ARG A 53 -1.22 12.91 -3.75
C ARG A 53 -1.43 14.37 -4.12
N ILE A 54 -1.08 14.76 -5.34
CA ILE A 54 -1.28 16.12 -5.85
C ILE A 54 -2.77 16.47 -5.90
N ALA A 55 -3.62 15.55 -6.37
CA ALA A 55 -5.06 15.74 -6.43
C ALA A 55 -5.66 15.98 -5.03
N VAL A 56 -5.26 15.18 -4.03
CA VAL A 56 -5.67 15.36 -2.63
C VAL A 56 -5.18 16.69 -2.08
N CYS A 57 -3.90 17.03 -2.26
CA CYS A 57 -3.34 18.30 -1.80
C CYS A 57 -4.07 19.52 -2.41
N ARG A 58 -4.48 19.44 -3.68
CA ARG A 58 -5.27 20.52 -4.32
C ARG A 58 -6.65 20.66 -3.70
N ARG A 59 -7.33 19.55 -3.35
CA ARG A 59 -8.67 19.57 -2.75
C ARG A 59 -8.65 20.06 -1.30
N THR A 60 -7.59 19.75 -0.55
CA THR A 60 -7.43 20.18 0.84
C THR A 60 -7.03 21.65 1.00
N LYS A 61 -6.57 22.33 -0.05
CA LYS A 61 -6.17 23.75 0.03
C LYS A 61 -7.29 24.67 0.54
N ASN A 62 -8.54 24.35 0.19
CA ASN A 62 -9.72 25.16 0.55
C ASN A 62 -10.42 24.62 1.81
N ALA A 63 -9.82 23.69 2.53
CA ALA A 63 -10.38 23.16 3.76
C ALA A 63 -10.22 24.17 4.91
N LYS A 64 -11.29 24.35 5.69
CA LYS A 64 -11.32 25.27 6.82
C LYS A 64 -11.02 24.51 8.11
N LYS A 65 -10.05 24.96 8.90
CA LYS A 65 -9.75 24.38 10.22
C LYS A 65 -10.90 24.72 11.18
N ILE A 66 -11.41 23.72 11.91
CA ILE A 66 -12.55 23.86 12.81
C ILE A 66 -12.09 23.86 14.26
N SER A 67 -11.08 23.05 14.61
CA SER A 67 -10.63 22.90 15.99
C SER A 67 -9.27 23.56 16.18
N SER A 68 -9.11 24.26 17.33
CA SER A 68 -7.82 24.85 17.72
C SER A 68 -6.86 23.79 18.26
N GLN A 69 -7.38 22.74 18.91
CA GLN A 69 -6.60 21.72 19.60
C GLN A 69 -6.32 20.50 18.71
N ASP A 70 -7.31 20.08 17.90
CA ASP A 70 -7.21 18.93 17.02
C ASP A 70 -6.98 19.38 15.57
N GLU A 71 -6.24 18.60 14.79
CA GLU A 71 -6.04 18.83 13.35
C GLU A 71 -7.28 18.35 12.55
N ILE A 72 -8.43 19.00 12.79
CA ILE A 72 -9.72 18.70 12.17
C ILE A 72 -10.09 19.85 11.23
N TYR A 73 -10.45 19.47 10.00
CA TYR A 73 -10.77 20.39 8.90
C TYR A 73 -12.12 20.05 8.29
N GLU A 74 -12.85 21.06 7.86
CA GLU A 74 -14.03 20.92 7.00
C GLU A 74 -13.69 21.18 5.55
N TRP A 75 -14.26 20.39 4.66
CA TRP A 75 -14.09 20.55 3.23
C TRP A 75 -15.39 20.32 2.44
N LYS A 76 -15.35 20.63 1.13
CA LYS A 76 -16.53 20.55 0.26
C LYS A 76 -16.84 19.14 -0.25
N GLU A 77 -15.93 18.18 -0.04
CA GLU A 77 -16.16 16.81 -0.48
C GLU A 77 -17.14 16.10 0.47
N SER A 78 -17.90 15.17 -0.08
CA SER A 78 -18.94 14.44 0.70
C SER A 78 -18.38 13.31 1.57
N MET A 79 -17.06 13.11 1.61
CA MET A 79 -16.42 12.02 2.34
C MET A 79 -15.62 12.53 3.52
N ALA A 80 -15.62 11.76 4.60
CA ALA A 80 -14.63 11.92 5.67
C ALA A 80 -13.36 11.13 5.32
N CYS A 81 -12.20 11.63 5.72
CA CYS A 81 -10.95 10.90 5.57
C CYS A 81 -9.83 11.43 6.46
N VAL A 82 -8.84 10.58 6.70
CA VAL A 82 -7.58 10.93 7.34
C VAL A 82 -6.49 11.11 6.29
N ILE A 83 -5.77 12.22 6.34
CA ILE A 83 -4.68 12.55 5.42
C ILE A 83 -3.43 12.93 6.23
N GLY A 84 -2.29 12.36 5.88
CA GLY A 84 -1.00 12.63 6.53
C GLY A 84 -0.38 11.37 7.10
N LEU A 85 0.95 11.25 6.99
CA LEU A 85 1.71 10.09 7.47
C LEU A 85 2.26 10.32 8.88
N VAL A 86 2.86 11.48 9.10
CA VAL A 86 3.52 11.83 10.38
C VAL A 86 2.57 12.56 11.30
N LYS A 87 1.78 13.48 10.74
CA LYS A 87 0.74 14.24 11.46
C LYS A 87 -0.59 14.03 10.74
N PRO A 88 -1.36 13.02 11.09
CA PRO A 88 -2.63 12.74 10.45
C PRO A 88 -3.63 13.87 10.74
N LYS A 89 -4.30 14.34 9.69
CA LYS A 89 -5.33 15.37 9.73
C LYS A 89 -6.65 14.75 9.32
N ILE A 90 -7.72 15.10 10.04
CA ILE A 90 -9.08 14.63 9.77
C ILE A 90 -9.81 15.65 8.92
N PHE A 91 -10.38 15.22 7.81
CA PHE A 91 -11.20 16.03 6.93
C PHE A 91 -12.64 15.52 6.97
N LEU A 92 -13.58 16.40 7.33
CA LEU A 92 -15.00 16.08 7.45
C LEU A 92 -15.83 16.87 6.43
N PRO A 93 -16.92 16.31 5.89
CA PRO A 93 -17.89 17.06 5.10
C PRO A 93 -18.50 18.21 5.92
N PHE A 94 -18.72 19.36 5.27
CA PHE A 94 -19.30 20.53 5.94
C PHE A 94 -20.80 20.39 6.24
N ASP A 95 -21.51 19.48 5.57
CA ASP A 95 -22.98 19.33 5.61
C ASP A 95 -23.47 18.25 6.60
N LEU A 96 -22.63 17.85 7.54
CA LEU A 96 -23.00 16.91 8.60
C LEU A 96 -23.77 17.61 9.75
N SER A 97 -24.82 16.95 10.27
CA SER A 97 -25.41 17.37 11.54
C SER A 97 -24.39 17.20 12.69
N PRO A 98 -24.56 17.89 13.82
CA PRO A 98 -23.66 17.74 14.97
C PRO A 98 -23.49 16.28 15.41
N GLU A 99 -24.58 15.51 15.45
CA GLU A 99 -24.60 14.09 15.84
C GLU A 99 -23.86 13.21 14.80
N GLN A 100 -24.11 13.47 13.51
CA GLN A 100 -23.42 12.77 12.43
C GLN A 100 -21.92 13.08 12.45
N ARG A 101 -21.56 14.34 12.70
CA ARG A 101 -20.17 14.77 12.83
C ARG A 101 -19.45 14.02 13.94
N GLN A 102 -20.08 13.90 15.12
CA GLN A 102 -19.49 13.22 16.26
C GLN A 102 -19.17 11.75 15.95
N ILE A 103 -20.11 11.03 15.35
CA ILE A 103 -19.93 9.60 15.07
C ILE A 103 -18.92 9.35 13.94
N VAL A 104 -18.91 10.21 12.90
CA VAL A 104 -17.92 10.14 11.83
C VAL A 104 -16.53 10.51 12.36
N LEU A 105 -16.42 11.52 13.21
CA LEU A 105 -15.16 11.89 13.84
C LEU A 105 -14.61 10.77 14.71
N GLN A 106 -15.46 10.05 15.45
CA GLN A 106 -15.05 8.90 16.24
C GLN A 106 -14.49 7.78 15.35
N HIS A 107 -15.12 7.51 14.21
CA HIS A 107 -14.63 6.55 13.23
C HIS A 107 -13.23 6.95 12.68
N GLU A 108 -13.05 8.20 12.24
CA GLU A 108 -11.76 8.69 11.74
C GLU A 108 -10.66 8.68 12.83
N LYS A 109 -11.01 9.03 14.08
CA LYS A 109 -10.09 8.92 15.23
C LYS A 109 -9.70 7.46 15.51
N THR A 110 -10.59 6.51 15.28
CA THR A 110 -10.30 5.07 15.41
C THR A 110 -9.25 4.63 14.37
N HIS A 111 -9.34 5.06 13.12
CA HIS A 111 -8.32 4.82 12.11
C HIS A 111 -6.94 5.36 12.51
N ILE A 112 -6.91 6.57 13.09
CA ILE A 112 -5.66 7.17 13.58
C ILE A 112 -5.07 6.36 14.72
N LYS A 113 -5.89 5.99 15.72
CA LYS A 113 -5.47 5.19 16.88
C LYS A 113 -4.89 3.83 16.48
N ARG A 114 -5.49 3.18 15.48
CA ARG A 114 -5.06 1.89 14.92
C ARG A 114 -3.90 2.00 13.96
N LYS A 115 -3.55 3.23 13.52
CA LYS A 115 -2.54 3.49 12.49
C LYS A 115 -2.84 2.80 11.16
N ASP A 116 -4.11 2.66 10.82
CA ASP A 116 -4.57 1.97 9.60
C ASP A 116 -3.96 2.57 8.33
N TYR A 117 -3.68 3.87 8.31
CA TYR A 117 -3.02 4.58 7.22
C TYR A 117 -1.59 4.07 6.95
N LEU A 118 -0.83 3.69 8.01
CA LEU A 118 0.51 3.10 7.86
C LEU A 118 0.41 1.68 7.30
N LEU A 119 -0.52 0.89 7.83
CA LEU A 119 -0.75 -0.47 7.36
C LEU A 119 -1.12 -0.47 5.87
N MET A 120 -2.03 0.41 5.47
CA MET A 120 -2.44 0.55 4.07
C MET A 120 -1.29 0.98 3.15
N MET A 121 -0.40 1.85 3.63
CA MET A 121 0.79 2.23 2.88
C MET A 121 1.71 1.02 2.64
N LEU A 122 1.93 0.17 3.65
CA LEU A 122 2.73 -1.04 3.51
C LEU A 122 2.14 -2.00 2.47
N TYR A 123 0.81 -2.24 2.52
CA TYR A 123 0.13 -3.07 1.52
C TYR A 123 0.19 -2.47 0.12
N TYR A 124 0.13 -1.15 -0.01
CA TYR A 124 0.29 -0.49 -1.31
C TYR A 124 1.70 -0.65 -1.88
N ILE A 125 2.74 -0.53 -1.05
CA ILE A 125 4.13 -0.76 -1.46
C ILE A 125 4.32 -2.23 -1.87
N ALA A 126 3.81 -3.18 -1.09
CA ALA A 126 3.87 -4.60 -1.42
C ALA A 126 3.16 -4.91 -2.75
N LEU A 127 1.99 -4.31 -2.98
CA LEU A 127 1.27 -4.42 -4.25
C LEU A 127 2.07 -3.81 -5.41
N ALA A 128 2.68 -2.64 -5.23
CA ALA A 128 3.48 -2.00 -6.26
C ALA A 128 4.70 -2.84 -6.66
N LEU A 129 5.37 -3.48 -5.68
CA LEU A 129 6.50 -4.38 -5.93
C LEU A 129 6.09 -5.69 -6.62
N ASN A 130 4.87 -6.16 -6.38
CA ASN A 130 4.31 -7.39 -6.94
C ASN A 130 3.10 -7.12 -7.85
N TRP A 131 3.13 -6.03 -8.58
CA TRP A 131 2.00 -5.55 -9.38
C TRP A 131 1.50 -6.56 -10.41
N TYR A 132 2.36 -7.44 -10.89
CA TYR A 132 2.06 -8.51 -11.84
C TYR A 132 1.34 -9.71 -11.21
N ASN A 133 1.33 -9.82 -9.87
CA ASN A 133 0.74 -10.95 -9.16
C ASN A 133 -0.72 -10.67 -8.78
N PRO A 134 -1.71 -11.39 -9.36
CA PRO A 134 -3.12 -11.16 -9.08
C PRO A 134 -3.51 -11.45 -7.62
N LEU A 135 -2.79 -12.33 -6.91
CA LEU A 135 -3.04 -12.62 -5.49
C LEU A 135 -2.75 -11.38 -4.62
N CYS A 136 -1.73 -10.60 -4.95
CA CYS A 136 -1.43 -9.35 -4.23
C CYS A 136 -2.56 -8.32 -4.35
N TRP A 137 -3.24 -8.26 -5.49
CA TRP A 137 -4.43 -7.43 -5.68
C TRP A 137 -5.60 -7.90 -4.83
N LEU A 138 -5.87 -9.22 -4.81
CA LEU A 138 -6.93 -9.80 -3.97
C LEU A 138 -6.69 -9.53 -2.49
N ILE A 139 -5.45 -9.70 -2.02
CA ILE A 139 -5.06 -9.41 -0.63
C ILE A 139 -5.25 -7.92 -0.34
N TYR A 140 -4.77 -7.04 -1.20
CA TYR A 140 -4.90 -5.60 -1.04
C TYR A 140 -6.38 -5.16 -0.90
N PHE A 141 -7.27 -5.65 -1.75
CA PHE A 141 -8.70 -5.34 -1.67
C PHE A 141 -9.36 -5.98 -0.44
N GLY A 142 -8.98 -7.20 -0.08
CA GLY A 142 -9.46 -7.89 1.12
C GLY A 142 -9.10 -7.13 2.39
N VAL A 143 -7.83 -6.79 2.56
CA VAL A 143 -7.33 -6.06 3.74
C VAL A 143 -7.98 -4.69 3.89
N ASN A 144 -8.17 -3.95 2.80
CA ASN A 144 -8.90 -2.68 2.84
C ASN A 144 -10.29 -2.83 3.46
N LYS A 145 -11.02 -3.85 3.03
CA LYS A 145 -12.35 -4.14 3.52
C LYS A 145 -12.35 -4.56 5.00
N ASP A 146 -11.39 -5.40 5.38
CA ASP A 146 -11.26 -5.87 6.75
C ASP A 146 -10.88 -4.74 7.72
N ILE A 147 -10.05 -3.79 7.27
CA ILE A 147 -9.72 -2.58 8.04
C ILE A 147 -10.96 -1.74 8.31
N GLU A 148 -11.82 -1.52 7.32
CA GLU A 148 -13.08 -0.79 7.50
C GLU A 148 -14.01 -1.50 8.47
N MET A 149 -14.21 -2.81 8.32
CA MET A 149 -15.06 -3.60 9.21
C MET A 149 -14.53 -3.59 10.65
N ALA A 150 -13.24 -3.73 10.85
CA ALA A 150 -12.62 -3.69 12.17
C ALA A 150 -12.67 -2.28 12.79
N CYS A 151 -12.61 -1.22 11.97
CA CYS A 151 -12.80 0.15 12.44
C CYS A 151 -14.24 0.39 12.88
N ASP A 152 -15.23 -0.07 12.10
CA ASP A 152 -16.65 0.01 12.46
C ASP A 152 -16.93 -0.72 13.78
N GLU A 153 -16.43 -1.94 13.92
CA GLU A 153 -16.58 -2.74 15.14
C GLU A 153 -16.05 -2.00 16.38
N GLN A 154 -14.84 -1.47 16.29
CA GLN A 154 -14.24 -0.74 17.39
C GLN A 154 -14.96 0.59 17.68
N THR A 155 -15.44 1.27 16.64
CA THR A 155 -16.20 2.53 16.79
C THR A 155 -17.54 2.28 17.48
N LEU A 156 -18.16 1.13 17.19
CA LEU A 156 -19.48 0.74 17.72
C LEU A 156 -19.40 -0.16 18.95
N GLN A 157 -18.22 -0.33 19.52
CA GLN A 157 -18.06 -1.08 20.76
C GLN A 157 -18.83 -0.36 21.89
N ASN A 158 -19.68 -1.10 22.59
CA ASN A 158 -20.52 -0.60 23.68
C ASN A 158 -21.58 0.43 23.25
N THR A 159 -21.97 0.48 21.98
CA THR A 159 -23.07 1.31 21.51
C THR A 159 -24.40 0.54 21.48
N SER A 160 -25.51 1.25 21.69
CA SER A 160 -26.87 0.71 21.60
C SER A 160 -27.23 0.36 20.14
N MET A 161 -28.27 -0.46 19.98
CA MET A 161 -28.77 -0.81 18.64
C MET A 161 -29.28 0.43 17.87
N GLU A 162 -29.81 1.42 18.56
CA GLU A 162 -30.28 2.67 17.92
C GLU A 162 -29.10 3.52 17.42
N GLU A 163 -28.02 3.61 18.16
CA GLU A 163 -26.79 4.27 17.72
C GLU A 163 -26.16 3.56 16.51
N ARG A 164 -26.18 2.22 16.50
CA ARG A 164 -25.73 1.42 15.35
C ARG A 164 -26.57 1.68 14.10
N LYS A 165 -27.89 1.75 14.24
CA LYS A 165 -28.80 2.11 13.13
C LYS A 165 -28.55 3.53 12.63
N PHE A 166 -28.32 4.48 13.54
CA PHE A 166 -28.00 5.87 13.20
C PHE A 166 -26.68 5.96 12.45
N TYR A 167 -25.64 5.24 12.92
CA TYR A 167 -24.36 5.12 12.23
C TYR A 167 -24.51 4.55 10.81
N ALA A 168 -25.25 3.46 10.64
CA ALA A 168 -25.51 2.85 9.32
C ALA A 168 -26.21 3.82 8.36
N ARG A 169 -27.21 4.58 8.85
CA ARG A 169 -27.88 5.64 8.05
C ARG A 169 -26.92 6.76 7.68
N THR A 170 -26.03 7.16 8.58
CA THR A 170 -25.01 8.19 8.33
C THR A 170 -24.02 7.72 7.24
N LEU A 171 -23.56 6.47 7.30
CA LEU A 171 -22.73 5.89 6.25
C LEU A 171 -23.42 5.86 4.88
N LEU A 172 -24.70 5.45 4.85
CA LEU A 172 -25.50 5.46 3.61
C LEU A 172 -25.61 6.87 3.03
N ARG A 173 -25.90 7.87 3.86
CA ARG A 173 -25.99 9.26 3.42
C ARG A 173 -24.67 9.78 2.84
N LEU A 174 -23.55 9.47 3.49
CA LEU A 174 -22.21 9.86 3.01
C LEU A 174 -21.90 9.24 1.65
N CYS A 175 -22.28 7.98 1.45
CA CYS A 175 -22.05 7.29 0.18
C CYS A 175 -23.00 7.75 -0.94
N ASP A 176 -24.23 8.12 -0.63
CA ASP A 176 -25.22 8.57 -1.62
C ASP A 176 -24.90 9.97 -2.16
N LYS A 177 -24.48 10.89 -1.28
CA LYS A 177 -24.04 12.24 -1.66
C LYS A 177 -22.69 12.26 -2.38
N GLY A 178 -21.80 11.36 -2.01
CA GLY A 178 -20.54 11.18 -2.69
C GLY A 178 -20.75 10.41 -3.97
N ARG A 179 -20.93 11.08 -5.09
CA ARG A 179 -20.47 10.48 -6.35
C ARG A 179 -19.04 10.05 -6.08
N LEU A 180 -18.88 8.77 -5.77
CA LEU A 180 -17.68 8.07 -5.33
C LEU A 180 -16.44 8.44 -6.16
N LYS A 181 -15.98 9.66 -6.05
CA LYS A 181 -14.72 10.12 -6.61
C LYS A 181 -13.69 10.06 -5.49
N TYR A 182 -12.94 9.00 -5.53
CA TYR A 182 -11.79 8.71 -4.71
C TYR A 182 -11.02 9.93 -4.26
N VAL A 183 -10.88 10.12 -2.96
CA VAL A 183 -10.04 11.15 -2.36
C VAL A 183 -9.14 10.60 -1.28
N SER A 184 -8.92 9.30 -1.23
CA SER A 184 -7.89 8.77 -0.33
C SER A 184 -6.58 8.61 -1.07
N ALA A 185 -5.59 9.45 -0.74
CA ALA A 185 -4.23 9.35 -1.27
C ALA A 185 -3.55 8.01 -0.95
N MET A 186 -4.11 7.23 -0.02
CA MET A 186 -3.60 5.93 0.41
C MET A 186 -4.44 4.74 -0.07
N ARG A 187 -5.58 5.00 -0.72
CA ARG A 187 -6.50 3.94 -1.20
C ARG A 187 -6.85 4.13 -2.67
N PRO A 188 -5.87 4.07 -3.58
CA PRO A 188 -6.07 4.45 -4.97
C PRO A 188 -7.02 3.57 -5.78
N PHE A 189 -7.35 2.35 -5.32
CA PHE A 189 -8.04 1.33 -6.12
C PHE A 189 -9.34 0.79 -5.51
N ILE A 190 -9.94 1.41 -4.48
CA ILE A 190 -11.07 0.80 -3.79
C ILE A 190 -12.40 1.26 -4.34
N CYS A 191 -13.22 0.28 -4.71
CA CYS A 191 -14.63 0.46 -5.00
C CYS A 191 -15.44 0.38 -3.69
N GLU A 192 -15.90 1.52 -3.21
CA GLU A 192 -16.52 1.69 -1.90
C GLU A 192 -17.91 1.03 -1.76
N ARG A 193 -18.64 0.86 -2.87
CA ARG A 193 -20.01 0.29 -2.84
C ARG A 193 -20.08 -1.17 -2.35
N SER A 194 -19.12 -2.01 -2.74
CA SER A 194 -19.11 -3.41 -2.30
C SER A 194 -18.77 -3.52 -0.82
N THR A 195 -17.88 -2.68 -0.34
CA THR A 195 -17.49 -2.59 1.06
C THR A 195 -18.64 -2.07 1.91
N LEU A 196 -19.38 -1.05 1.44
CA LEU A 196 -20.51 -0.47 2.16
C LEU A 196 -21.59 -1.50 2.48
N LYS A 197 -22.02 -2.30 1.49
CA LYS A 197 -23.02 -3.35 1.72
C LYS A 197 -22.61 -4.31 2.83
N MET A 198 -21.33 -4.67 2.89
CA MET A 198 -20.81 -5.56 3.92
C MET A 198 -20.71 -4.86 5.28
N ARG A 199 -20.25 -3.62 5.34
CA ARG A 199 -20.23 -2.81 6.56
C ARG A 199 -21.62 -2.74 7.18
N ILE A 200 -22.63 -2.36 6.40
CA ILE A 200 -24.03 -2.28 6.89
C ILE A 200 -24.55 -3.62 7.38
N LYS A 201 -24.29 -4.71 6.63
CA LYS A 201 -24.67 -6.06 7.08
C LYS A 201 -24.01 -6.43 8.40
N ASN A 202 -22.80 -5.96 8.61
CA ASN A 202 -22.01 -6.28 9.79
C ASN A 202 -22.40 -5.41 10.99
N ILE A 203 -22.73 -4.15 10.81
CA ILE A 203 -23.17 -3.24 11.89
C ILE A 203 -24.36 -3.80 12.70
N GLY A 204 -25.23 -4.59 12.05
CA GLY A 204 -26.38 -5.25 12.71
C GLY A 204 -26.06 -6.50 13.50
N LYS A 205 -24.79 -6.96 13.54
CA LYS A 205 -24.40 -8.18 14.27
C LYS A 205 -23.68 -7.84 15.56
N GLU A 206 -23.88 -8.63 16.61
CA GLU A 206 -23.01 -8.60 17.78
C GLU A 206 -21.67 -9.29 17.43
N TYR A 207 -20.56 -8.56 17.56
CA TYR A 207 -19.26 -9.06 17.13
C TYR A 207 -18.38 -9.54 18.27
N SER A 208 -17.57 -10.56 17.95
CA SER A 208 -16.40 -10.96 18.71
C SER A 208 -15.14 -10.47 17.95
N CYS A 209 -14.44 -9.52 18.55
CA CYS A 209 -13.28 -8.78 18.00
C CYS A 209 -12.07 -9.65 17.55
N GLN A 210 -12.05 -10.93 17.86
CA GLN A 210 -10.86 -11.75 17.68
C GLN A 210 -10.56 -12.15 16.23
N LYS A 211 -11.56 -12.27 15.35
CA LYS A 211 -11.36 -12.83 14.00
C LYS A 211 -10.62 -11.90 13.05
N THR A 212 -10.82 -10.59 13.16
CA THR A 212 -10.28 -9.60 12.21
C THR A 212 -8.76 -9.43 12.35
N ILE A 213 -8.24 -9.52 13.58
CA ILE A 213 -6.80 -9.40 13.84
C ILE A 213 -6.03 -10.57 13.20
N TYR A 214 -6.57 -11.80 13.29
CA TYR A 214 -5.93 -12.98 12.70
C TYR A 214 -5.84 -12.91 11.16
N ILE A 215 -6.85 -12.36 10.50
CA ILE A 215 -6.85 -12.21 9.03
C ILE A 215 -5.78 -11.21 8.60
N VAL A 216 -5.64 -10.08 9.30
CA VAL A 216 -4.62 -9.06 9.01
C VAL A 216 -3.20 -9.61 9.26
N VAL A 217 -2.99 -10.36 10.34
CA VAL A 217 -1.69 -10.99 10.63
C VAL A 217 -1.37 -12.07 9.62
N ALA A 218 -2.32 -12.94 9.28
CA ALA A 218 -2.12 -14.01 8.30
C ALA A 218 -1.84 -13.47 6.90
N SER A 219 -2.53 -12.40 6.48
CA SER A 219 -2.26 -11.74 5.19
C SER A 219 -0.89 -11.05 5.18
N GLY A 220 -0.44 -10.49 6.31
CA GLY A 220 0.89 -9.92 6.46
C GLY A 220 1.99 -10.98 6.31
N LEU A 221 1.84 -12.13 6.96
CA LEU A 221 2.76 -13.28 6.82
C LEU A 221 2.81 -13.81 5.38
N LEU A 222 1.65 -13.89 4.72
CA LEU A 222 1.59 -14.31 3.32
C LEU A 222 2.35 -13.35 2.40
N LEU A 223 2.27 -12.04 2.64
CA LEU A 223 3.05 -11.04 1.90
C LEU A 223 4.55 -11.22 2.09
N VAL A 224 5.01 -11.52 3.30
CA VAL A 224 6.43 -11.79 3.59
C VAL A 224 6.91 -13.02 2.82
N VAL A 225 6.11 -14.10 2.78
CA VAL A 225 6.44 -15.33 2.02
C VAL A 225 6.48 -15.04 0.52
N LEU A 226 5.52 -14.30 -0.02
CA LEU A 226 5.50 -13.92 -1.44
C LEU A 226 6.66 -12.98 -1.82
N PHE A 227 7.14 -12.17 -0.87
CA PHE A 227 8.31 -11.32 -1.06
C PHE A 227 9.61 -12.14 -1.03
N GLY A 228 9.69 -13.13 -0.14
CA GLY A 228 10.85 -14.02 -0.02
C GLY A 228 11.08 -14.87 -1.27
N SER A 229 10.02 -15.29 -1.96
CA SER A 229 10.12 -16.08 -3.20
C SER A 229 10.61 -15.27 -4.42
N PHE A 230 10.70 -13.95 -4.32
CA PHE A 230 11.21 -13.08 -5.39
C PHE A 230 12.73 -12.80 -5.25
N LEU A 231 13.30 -13.03 -4.08
CA LEU A 231 14.73 -12.80 -3.79
C LEU A 231 15.61 -14.04 -4.08
N TYR A 232 15.02 -15.17 -4.43
CA TYR A 232 15.67 -16.40 -4.88
C TYR A 232 15.33 -16.69 -6.35
#